data_2f2715de280a27e7028916f6740197ba
#
_entry.id   2f2715de280a27e7028916f6740197ba
#
_cell.length_a   1.000
_cell.length_b   1.000
_cell.length_c   1.000
_cell.angle_alpha   90.00
_cell.angle_beta   90.00
_cell.angle_gamma   90.00
#
_symmetry.space_group_name_H-M   'P 1'
#
loop_
_entity.id
_entity.type
_entity.pdbx_description
1 polymer ?
#
loop_
_entity_poly.entity_id
_entity_poly.type
_entity_poly.pdbx_seq_one_letter_code
_entity_poly.pdbx_strand_id
1 'polypeptide(L)'
;MLSDQEFSKYVSSCNKDQTDHMLAVRELILEHCPDLVEAVDDGKWFGGLLTYNTPTGMFVYALGPRTGGFTTFHMMPYYGSTGLQERHGPLLKKFLTGKSCIKFKQFAELPEASIRDFLGSTSRFIEVATAMMAQRKKK
;
A
#
# COMPACT_ATOMS: atom_id res chain seq x y z
N MET A 1 -13.87 -1.39 5.35
CA MET A 1 -12.99 -2.57 5.56
C MET A 1 -13.71 -3.82 5.08
N LEU A 2 -12.99 -4.68 4.37
CA LEU A 2 -13.54 -5.96 3.96
C LEU A 2 -13.86 -6.81 5.20
N SER A 3 -14.95 -7.57 5.14
CA SER A 3 -15.25 -8.58 6.16
C SER A 3 -14.21 -9.70 6.09
N ASP A 4 -14.12 -10.49 7.16
CA ASP A 4 -13.24 -11.67 7.18
C ASP A 4 -13.57 -12.63 6.04
N GLN A 5 -14.84 -12.78 5.73
CA GLN A 5 -15.30 -13.64 4.64
C GLN A 5 -14.86 -13.10 3.27
N GLU A 6 -14.99 -11.80 3.04
CA GLU A 6 -14.56 -11.17 1.81
C GLU A 6 -13.05 -11.27 1.62
N PHE A 7 -12.28 -11.04 2.69
CA PHE A 7 -10.84 -11.18 2.64
C PHE A 7 -10.41 -12.63 2.37
N SER A 8 -11.03 -13.59 3.05
CA SER A 8 -10.78 -15.02 2.83
C SER A 8 -11.03 -15.43 1.39
N LYS A 9 -12.11 -14.92 0.80
CA LYS A 9 -12.43 -15.16 -0.60
C LYS A 9 -11.36 -14.58 -1.52
N TYR A 10 -10.91 -13.37 -1.22
CA TYR A 10 -9.89 -12.68 -2.02
C TYR A 10 -8.58 -13.46 -2.05
N VAL A 11 -8.13 -13.99 -0.90
CA VAL A 11 -6.85 -14.71 -0.81
C VAL A 11 -6.96 -16.20 -1.12
N SER A 12 -8.13 -16.69 -1.51
CA SER A 12 -8.36 -18.12 -1.74
C SER A 12 -7.48 -18.71 -2.84
N SER A 13 -7.01 -17.90 -3.79
CA SER A 13 -6.11 -18.31 -4.86
C SER A 13 -4.63 -18.12 -4.54
N CYS A 14 -4.32 -17.53 -3.38
CA CYS A 14 -2.96 -17.26 -2.97
C CYS A 14 -2.37 -18.48 -2.24
N ASN A 15 -1.03 -18.60 -2.23
CA ASN A 15 -0.41 -19.59 -1.37
C ASN A 15 -0.43 -19.10 0.08
N LYS A 16 -0.06 -19.97 1.01
CA LYS A 16 -0.12 -19.66 2.44
C LYS A 16 0.77 -18.48 2.80
N ASP A 17 2.00 -18.42 2.25
CA ASP A 17 2.94 -17.35 2.54
C ASP A 17 2.41 -16.01 2.05
N GLN A 18 1.87 -15.95 0.83
CA GLN A 18 1.25 -14.72 0.31
C GLN A 18 0.10 -14.25 1.19
N THR A 19 -0.75 -15.17 1.63
CA THR A 19 -1.87 -14.86 2.51
C THR A 19 -1.38 -14.28 3.83
N ASP A 20 -0.38 -14.92 4.46
CA ASP A 20 0.18 -14.48 5.73
C ASP A 20 0.82 -13.09 5.60
N HIS A 21 1.55 -12.84 4.51
CA HIS A 21 2.22 -11.54 4.30
C HIS A 21 1.22 -10.43 4.00
N MET A 22 0.19 -10.73 3.21
CA MET A 22 -0.88 -9.78 2.95
C MET A 22 -1.62 -9.42 4.24
N LEU A 23 -1.88 -10.41 5.09
CA LEU A 23 -2.53 -10.15 6.37
C LEU A 23 -1.68 -9.25 7.25
N ALA A 24 -0.36 -9.49 7.31
CA ALA A 24 0.57 -8.68 8.11
C ALA A 24 0.58 -7.22 7.63
N VAL A 25 0.70 -6.97 6.33
CA VAL A 25 0.71 -5.62 5.77
C VAL A 25 -0.66 -4.95 5.96
N ARG A 26 -1.74 -5.70 5.72
CA ARG A 26 -3.11 -5.21 5.91
C ARG A 26 -3.33 -4.72 7.34
N GLU A 27 -2.88 -5.49 8.32
CA GLU A 27 -3.01 -5.11 9.73
C GLU A 27 -2.28 -3.80 10.03
N LEU A 28 -1.08 -3.62 9.47
CA LEU A 28 -0.32 -2.37 9.62
C LEU A 28 -1.04 -1.18 9.01
N ILE A 29 -1.60 -1.36 7.81
CA ILE A 29 -2.35 -0.28 7.13
C ILE A 29 -3.56 0.12 7.97
N LEU A 30 -4.34 -0.84 8.42
CA LEU A 30 -5.56 -0.56 9.19
C LEU A 30 -5.23 0.01 10.57
N GLU A 31 -4.12 -0.39 11.18
CA GLU A 31 -3.66 0.15 12.45
C GLU A 31 -3.29 1.64 12.34
N HIS A 32 -2.54 2.00 11.28
CA HIS A 32 -2.04 3.37 11.11
C HIS A 32 -3.03 4.27 10.36
N CYS A 33 -3.89 3.69 9.54
CA CYS A 33 -4.75 4.45 8.63
C CYS A 33 -6.19 3.92 8.68
N PRO A 34 -6.87 3.98 9.84
CA PRO A 34 -8.20 3.38 9.99
C PRO A 34 -9.28 4.05 9.15
N ASP A 35 -9.04 5.27 8.66
CA ASP A 35 -10.01 6.01 7.86
C ASP A 35 -9.95 5.68 6.37
N LEU A 36 -8.97 4.91 5.92
CA LEU A 36 -8.89 4.51 4.51
C LEU A 36 -9.95 3.45 4.19
N VAL A 37 -10.50 3.54 2.99
CA VAL A 37 -11.51 2.60 2.51
C VAL A 37 -10.83 1.46 1.77
N GLU A 38 -10.98 0.25 2.28
CA GLU A 38 -10.44 -0.97 1.68
C GLU A 38 -11.43 -1.53 0.66
N ALA A 39 -10.95 -1.85 -0.53
CA ALA A 39 -11.78 -2.43 -1.59
C ALA A 39 -10.93 -3.33 -2.49
N VAL A 40 -11.59 -4.20 -3.25
CA VAL A 40 -10.93 -4.99 -4.29
C VAL A 40 -11.02 -4.23 -5.60
N ASP A 41 -9.86 -4.00 -6.25
CA ASP A 41 -9.82 -3.36 -7.56
C ASP A 41 -10.53 -4.24 -8.61
N ASP A 42 -11.23 -3.58 -9.55
CA ASP A 42 -11.98 -4.28 -10.61
C ASP A 42 -11.09 -4.79 -11.76
N GLY A 43 -9.78 -4.66 -11.62
CA GLY A 43 -8.81 -5.10 -12.61
C GLY A 43 -8.41 -4.04 -13.62
N LYS A 44 -9.04 -2.86 -13.61
CA LYS A 44 -8.74 -1.79 -14.58
C LYS A 44 -7.41 -1.10 -14.31
N TRP A 45 -7.11 -0.86 -13.05
CA TRP A 45 -5.98 0.01 -12.67
C TRP A 45 -4.85 -0.76 -12.00
N PHE A 46 -5.17 -1.69 -11.10
CA PHE A 46 -4.19 -2.35 -10.24
C PHE A 46 -4.22 -3.88 -10.34
N GLY A 47 -4.82 -4.41 -11.42
CA GLY A 47 -4.78 -5.86 -11.67
C GLY A 47 -5.48 -6.70 -10.62
N GLY A 48 -6.51 -6.16 -9.98
CA GLY A 48 -7.29 -6.90 -8.98
C GLY A 48 -6.69 -6.88 -7.57
N LEU A 49 -5.79 -5.93 -7.27
CA LEU A 49 -5.22 -5.79 -5.93
C LEU A 49 -6.24 -5.21 -4.95
N LEU A 50 -5.98 -5.41 -3.66
CA LEU A 50 -6.68 -4.64 -2.62
C LEU A 50 -6.20 -3.20 -2.70
N THR A 51 -7.13 -2.25 -2.67
CA THR A 51 -6.82 -0.83 -2.69
C THR A 51 -7.26 -0.17 -1.40
N TYR A 52 -6.54 0.87 -1.00
CA TYR A 52 -6.80 1.65 0.21
C TYR A 52 -6.85 3.11 -0.22
N ASN A 53 -8.06 3.65 -0.27
CA ASN A 53 -8.32 4.99 -0.78
C ASN A 53 -8.89 5.87 0.33
N THR A 54 -8.75 7.20 0.17
CA THR A 54 -9.48 8.12 1.05
C THR A 54 -10.99 7.99 0.80
N PRO A 55 -11.86 8.44 1.72
CA PRO A 55 -13.30 8.45 1.49
C PRO A 55 -13.72 9.22 0.24
N THR A 56 -12.89 10.17 -0.22
CA THR A 56 -13.14 10.94 -1.44
C THR A 56 -12.61 10.28 -2.71
N GLY A 57 -12.00 9.09 -2.57
CA GLY A 57 -11.56 8.30 -3.73
C GLY A 57 -10.10 8.47 -4.15
N MET A 58 -9.28 9.18 -3.36
CA MET A 58 -7.85 9.32 -3.65
C MET A 58 -7.11 8.02 -3.32
N PHE A 59 -6.36 7.49 -4.28
CA PHE A 59 -5.55 6.28 -4.08
C PHE A 59 -4.37 6.55 -3.14
N VAL A 60 -4.15 5.66 -2.17
CA VAL A 60 -3.06 5.78 -1.20
C VAL A 60 -2.17 4.54 -1.20
N TYR A 61 -2.76 3.35 -1.03
CA TYR A 61 -2.02 2.08 -1.00
C TYR A 61 -2.73 1.02 -1.84
N ALA A 62 -1.97 0.05 -2.34
CA ALA A 62 -2.51 -1.18 -2.92
C ALA A 62 -1.64 -2.36 -2.49
N LEU A 63 -2.25 -3.53 -2.37
CA LEU A 63 -1.61 -4.73 -1.83
C LEU A 63 -2.19 -5.96 -2.51
N GLY A 64 -1.36 -6.90 -2.92
CA GLY A 64 -1.87 -8.13 -3.46
C GLY A 64 -0.82 -9.11 -3.94
N PRO A 65 -1.26 -10.28 -4.42
CA PRO A 65 -0.35 -11.32 -4.88
C PRO A 65 0.21 -11.01 -6.28
N ARG A 66 1.40 -11.54 -6.54
CA ARG A 66 2.04 -11.50 -7.86
C ARG A 66 2.54 -12.89 -8.21
N THR A 67 2.84 -13.09 -9.49
CA THR A 67 3.37 -14.33 -10.04
C THR A 67 4.68 -14.73 -9.34
N GLY A 68 4.89 -16.01 -9.15
CA GLY A 68 6.12 -16.51 -8.53
C GLY A 68 6.11 -16.50 -7.01
N GLY A 69 4.94 -16.33 -6.39
CA GLY A 69 4.81 -16.34 -4.93
C GLY A 69 5.15 -15.01 -4.28
N PHE A 70 5.33 -13.95 -5.07
CA PHE A 70 5.60 -12.61 -4.55
C PHE A 70 4.33 -11.93 -4.11
N THR A 71 4.48 -10.98 -3.17
CA THR A 71 3.45 -10.02 -2.77
C THR A 71 3.92 -8.64 -3.18
N THR A 72 3.02 -7.81 -3.72
CA THR A 72 3.33 -6.44 -4.10
C THR A 72 2.60 -5.45 -3.21
N PHE A 73 3.26 -4.32 -2.93
CA PHE A 73 2.71 -3.25 -2.10
C PHE A 73 3.05 -1.91 -2.75
N HIS A 74 2.01 -1.16 -3.13
CA HIS A 74 2.14 0.18 -3.71
C HIS A 74 1.94 1.22 -2.62
N MET A 75 2.82 2.23 -2.56
CA MET A 75 2.96 3.14 -1.43
C MET A 75 3.07 4.59 -1.90
N MET A 76 1.93 5.24 -2.10
CA MET A 76 1.94 6.64 -2.57
C MET A 76 2.56 7.62 -1.58
N PRO A 77 2.41 7.48 -0.26
CA PRO A 77 3.10 8.38 0.68
C PRO A 77 4.61 8.33 0.56
N TYR A 78 5.19 7.15 0.31
CA TYR A 78 6.62 7.02 0.05
C TYR A 78 7.00 7.74 -1.25
N TYR A 79 6.25 7.50 -2.33
CA TYR A 79 6.48 8.10 -3.63
C TYR A 79 6.38 9.63 -3.57
N GLY A 80 5.46 10.15 -2.80
CA GLY A 80 5.21 11.58 -2.69
C GLY A 80 6.12 12.32 -1.73
N SER A 81 7.12 11.66 -1.13
CA SER A 81 7.99 12.29 -0.13
C SER A 81 9.46 12.03 -0.42
N THR A 82 10.17 13.08 -0.81
CA THR A 82 11.62 13.04 -1.01
C THR A 82 12.34 12.63 0.28
N GLY A 83 11.86 13.14 1.42
CA GLY A 83 12.46 12.82 2.72
C GLY A 83 12.35 11.33 3.07
N LEU A 84 11.19 10.72 2.79
CA LEU A 84 11.02 9.28 3.00
C LEU A 84 11.91 8.48 2.06
N GLN A 85 12.02 8.91 0.80
CA GLN A 85 12.88 8.25 -0.18
C GLN A 85 14.35 8.32 0.22
N GLU A 86 14.81 9.44 0.73
CA GLU A 86 16.18 9.60 1.20
C GLU A 86 16.48 8.74 2.42
N ARG A 87 15.55 8.70 3.39
CA ARG A 87 15.73 7.92 4.62
C ARG A 87 15.66 6.41 4.41
N HIS A 88 14.76 5.97 3.56
CA HIS A 88 14.43 4.54 3.45
C HIS A 88 14.82 3.91 2.11
N GLY A 89 15.16 4.71 1.11
CA GLY A 89 15.55 4.22 -0.21
C GLY A 89 16.64 3.17 -0.19
N PRO A 90 17.75 3.40 0.53
CA PRO A 90 18.83 2.40 0.59
C PRO A 90 18.38 1.06 1.17
N LEU A 91 17.44 1.06 2.14
CA LEU A 91 16.92 -0.16 2.73
C LEU A 91 15.88 -0.85 1.84
N LEU A 92 15.14 -0.09 1.05
CA LEU A 92 14.08 -0.62 0.19
C LEU A 92 14.56 -0.96 -1.23
N LYS A 93 15.76 -0.51 -1.61
CA LYS A 93 16.27 -0.59 -2.99
C LYS A 93 16.10 -1.96 -3.64
N LYS A 94 16.43 -3.04 -2.93
CA LYS A 94 16.36 -4.38 -3.48
C LYS A 94 14.93 -4.90 -3.68
N PHE A 95 13.96 -4.25 -3.04
CA PHE A 95 12.54 -4.64 -3.15
C PHE A 95 11.78 -3.79 -4.16
N LEU A 96 12.29 -2.61 -4.51
CA LEU A 96 11.60 -1.67 -5.40
C LEU A 96 11.47 -2.23 -6.81
N THR A 97 10.23 -2.23 -7.35
CA THR A 97 9.95 -2.63 -8.73
C THR A 97 9.56 -1.43 -9.59
N GLY A 98 9.54 -0.24 -8.98
CA GLY A 98 9.23 1.04 -9.60
C GLY A 98 9.48 2.11 -8.56
N LYS A 99 8.91 3.29 -8.75
CA LYS A 99 9.13 4.42 -7.85
C LYS A 99 8.27 4.35 -6.58
N SER A 100 7.16 3.63 -6.62
CA SER A 100 6.17 3.62 -5.53
C SER A 100 5.77 2.23 -5.08
N CYS A 101 6.41 1.17 -5.58
CA CYS A 101 6.00 -0.19 -5.24
C CYS A 101 7.17 -1.08 -4.91
N ILE A 102 6.93 -1.99 -3.97
CA ILE A 102 7.88 -3.03 -3.59
C ILE A 102 7.27 -4.40 -3.87
N LYS A 103 8.15 -5.38 -4.06
CA LYS A 103 7.80 -6.77 -4.27
C LYS A 103 8.65 -7.62 -3.33
N PHE A 104 8.03 -8.54 -2.60
CA PHE A 104 8.75 -9.36 -1.61
C PHE A 104 8.12 -10.74 -1.49
N LYS A 105 8.91 -11.72 -1.03
CA LYS A 105 8.44 -13.08 -0.76
C LYS A 105 8.19 -13.31 0.73
N GLN A 106 8.97 -12.66 1.59
CA GLN A 106 8.88 -12.82 3.04
C GLN A 106 8.75 -11.45 3.70
N PHE A 107 7.68 -11.24 4.44
CA PHE A 107 7.47 -9.98 5.16
C PHE A 107 8.64 -9.68 6.11
N ALA A 108 9.22 -10.72 6.73
CA ALA A 108 10.34 -10.57 7.65
C ALA A 108 11.60 -9.97 7.02
N GLU A 109 11.71 -10.02 5.69
CA GLU A 109 12.84 -9.40 4.98
C GLU A 109 12.70 -7.89 4.85
N LEU A 110 11.49 -7.35 4.99
CA LEU A 110 11.23 -5.94 4.84
C LEU A 110 11.68 -5.16 6.09
N PRO A 111 12.17 -3.93 5.90
CA PRO A 111 12.48 -3.05 7.04
C PRO A 111 11.19 -2.52 7.65
N GLU A 112 10.63 -3.22 8.63
CA GLU A 112 9.33 -2.88 9.22
C GLU A 112 9.29 -1.46 9.75
N ALA A 113 10.37 -0.98 10.38
CA ALA A 113 10.45 0.40 10.89
C ALA A 113 10.24 1.43 9.77
N SER A 114 10.79 1.15 8.58
CA SER A 114 10.61 2.02 7.41
C SER A 114 9.15 2.03 6.96
N ILE A 115 8.52 0.86 6.94
CA ILE A 115 7.10 0.74 6.56
C ILE A 115 6.23 1.49 7.54
N ARG A 116 6.47 1.35 8.85
CA ARG A 116 5.72 2.08 9.86
C ARG A 116 5.92 3.60 9.76
N ASP A 117 7.11 4.05 9.38
CA ASP A 117 7.38 5.48 9.23
C ASP A 117 6.54 6.09 8.10
N PHE A 118 6.52 5.50 6.90
CA PHE A 118 5.71 6.09 5.85
C PHE A 118 4.20 5.87 6.05
N LEU A 119 3.79 4.80 6.74
CA LEU A 119 2.38 4.64 7.13
C LEU A 119 1.98 5.74 8.10
N GLY A 120 2.84 6.08 9.06
CA GLY A 120 2.61 7.18 9.99
C GLY A 120 2.57 8.55 9.33
N SER A 121 3.11 8.67 8.11
CA SER A 121 3.12 9.91 7.34
C SER A 121 1.91 10.05 6.41
N THR A 122 0.98 9.11 6.44
CA THR A 122 -0.16 9.07 5.51
C THR A 122 -1.04 10.31 5.60
N SER A 123 -1.36 10.77 6.81
CA SER A 123 -2.22 11.95 6.99
C SER A 123 -1.61 13.19 6.33
N ARG A 124 -0.31 13.39 6.52
CA ARG A 124 0.39 14.51 5.91
C ARG A 124 0.41 14.41 4.39
N PHE A 125 0.63 13.22 3.86
CA PHE A 125 0.56 12.98 2.42
C PHE A 125 -0.81 13.37 1.88
N ILE A 126 -1.89 12.94 2.54
CA ILE A 126 -3.26 13.24 2.12
C ILE A 126 -3.51 14.75 2.15
N GLU A 127 -3.08 15.45 3.20
CA GLU A 127 -3.22 16.90 3.29
C GLU A 127 -2.54 17.63 2.14
N VAL A 128 -1.28 17.29 1.87
CA VAL A 128 -0.49 17.91 0.80
C VAL A 128 -1.10 17.62 -0.56
N ALA A 129 -1.45 16.37 -0.82
CA ALA A 129 -2.04 15.96 -2.11
C ALA A 129 -3.39 16.63 -2.33
N THR A 130 -4.22 16.73 -1.30
CA THR A 130 -5.53 17.40 -1.37
C THR A 130 -5.37 18.87 -1.68
N ALA A 131 -4.42 19.55 -1.05
CA ALA A 131 -4.14 20.97 -1.30
C ALA A 131 -3.66 21.19 -2.74
N MET A 132 -2.80 20.32 -3.26
CA MET A 132 -2.31 20.40 -4.63
C MET A 132 -3.43 20.20 -5.65
N MET A 133 -4.34 19.26 -5.40
CA MET A 133 -5.48 19.01 -6.26
C MET A 133 -6.45 20.20 -6.25
N ALA A 134 -6.67 20.82 -5.10
CA ALA A 134 -7.50 22.02 -5.00
C ALA A 134 -6.92 23.19 -5.81
N GLN A 135 -5.59 23.36 -5.79
CA GLN A 135 -4.93 24.39 -6.60
C GLN A 135 -5.09 24.14 -8.09
N ARG A 136 -5.01 22.87 -8.53
CA ARG A 136 -5.22 22.52 -9.93
C ARG A 136 -6.62 22.84 -10.42
N LYS A 137 -7.63 22.66 -9.56
CA LYS A 137 -9.03 22.97 -9.90
C LYS A 137 -9.29 24.45 -10.04
N LYS A 138 -8.50 25.31 -9.41
CA LYS A 138 -8.65 26.76 -9.48
C LYS A 138 -8.05 27.38 -10.74
N LYS A 139 -7.28 26.62 -11.48
CA LYS A 139 -6.72 27.04 -12.76
C LYS A 139 -7.66 26.68 -13.88
#